data_74ad238daf9faa803f3fb2ffb2924357
#
_entry.id   74ad238daf9faa803f3fb2ffb2924357
#
_cell.length_a   1.000
_cell.length_b   1.000
_cell.length_c   1.000
_cell.angle_alpha   90.00
_cell.angle_beta   90.00
_cell.angle_gamma   90.00
#
_symmetry.space_group_name_H-M   'P 1'
#
loop_
_entity.id
_entity.type
_entity.pdbx_description
1 polymer ?
#
loop_
_entity_poly.entity_id
_entity_poly.type
_entity_poly.pdbx_seq_one_letter_code
_entity_poly.pdbx_strand_id
1 'polypeptide(L)'
;MQAAVRCDSCEWSRDEGAADFEAEFCKRCRVCGCNDLWRQKDFPPALGLVFVGLGGLLSTIAWANHEPNWALGILMGFALVDLLLYTFMSDMLVCYRCRARHRKTAMRDEHPAFNLEVSERYVQMKKRQDEAEKSKR
;
A
#
# COMPACT_ATOMS: atom_id res chain seq x y z
N MET A 1 -19.55 -12.95 19.60
CA MET A 1 -19.35 -13.81 18.41
C MET A 1 -17.96 -13.53 17.89
N GLN A 2 -17.05 -14.51 17.97
CA GLN A 2 -15.71 -14.35 17.41
C GLN A 2 -15.83 -14.53 15.90
N ALA A 3 -15.48 -13.48 15.13
CA ALA A 3 -15.44 -13.57 13.69
C ALA A 3 -14.14 -14.29 13.29
N ALA A 4 -14.24 -15.38 12.56
CA ALA A 4 -13.09 -16.05 11.98
C ALA A 4 -12.84 -15.51 10.56
N VAL A 5 -11.63 -15.05 10.29
CA VAL A 5 -11.20 -14.72 8.93
C VAL A 5 -10.71 -16.00 8.26
N ARG A 6 -11.30 -16.35 7.14
CA ARG A 6 -10.94 -17.53 6.35
C ARG A 6 -10.58 -17.12 4.92
N CYS A 7 -9.57 -17.78 4.37
CA CYS A 7 -9.21 -17.65 2.97
C CYS A 7 -9.82 -18.80 2.17
N ASP A 8 -10.68 -18.49 1.17
CA ASP A 8 -11.34 -19.52 0.37
C ASP A 8 -10.39 -20.25 -0.60
N SER A 9 -9.22 -19.65 -0.89
CA SER A 9 -8.26 -20.24 -1.83
C SER A 9 -7.27 -21.21 -1.20
N CYS A 10 -6.92 -21.03 0.11
CA CYS A 10 -5.88 -21.82 0.78
C CYS A 10 -6.34 -22.40 2.11
N GLU A 11 -7.64 -22.32 2.42
CA GLU A 11 -8.28 -22.82 3.66
C GLU A 11 -7.66 -22.26 4.98
N TRP A 12 -6.74 -21.28 4.85
CA TRP A 12 -6.17 -20.62 6.01
C TRP A 12 -7.28 -19.92 6.81
N SER A 13 -7.33 -20.18 8.10
CA SER A 13 -8.28 -19.57 9.02
C SER A 13 -7.58 -19.06 10.27
N ARG A 14 -8.06 -17.94 10.79
CA ARG A 14 -7.64 -17.40 12.08
C ARG A 14 -8.84 -16.83 12.81
N ASP A 15 -8.94 -17.14 14.07
CA ASP A 15 -9.91 -16.52 14.97
C ASP A 15 -9.47 -15.08 15.28
N GLU A 16 -10.32 -14.11 15.01
CA GLU A 16 -10.11 -12.72 15.39
C GLU A 16 -10.41 -12.57 16.88
N GLY A 17 -9.39 -12.30 17.67
CA GLY A 17 -9.56 -11.96 19.10
C GLY A 17 -10.08 -10.53 19.25
N ALA A 18 -10.86 -10.26 20.31
CA ALA A 18 -11.28 -8.91 20.67
C ALA A 18 -10.10 -7.94 20.87
N ALA A 19 -8.88 -8.45 21.12
CA ALA A 19 -7.65 -7.68 21.23
C ALA A 19 -7.10 -7.19 19.88
N ASP A 20 -7.58 -7.73 18.74
CA ASP A 20 -7.16 -7.30 17.40
C ASP A 20 -7.86 -6.01 16.97
N PHE A 21 -8.96 -5.67 17.63
CA PHE A 21 -9.76 -4.47 17.40
C PHE A 21 -9.99 -3.71 18.70
N GLU A 22 -9.76 -2.43 18.68
CA GLU A 22 -10.24 -1.50 19.69
C GLU A 22 -11.20 -0.54 18.99
N ALA A 23 -12.51 -0.74 19.23
CA ALA A 23 -13.57 0.12 18.70
C ALA A 23 -13.45 0.36 17.17
N GLU A 24 -13.46 -0.69 16.35
CA GLU A 24 -13.31 -0.67 14.88
C GLU A 24 -11.89 -0.40 14.33
N PHE A 25 -10.92 -0.08 15.18
CA PHE A 25 -9.53 0.14 14.76
C PHE A 25 -8.74 -1.16 14.74
N CYS A 26 -8.00 -1.40 13.67
CA CYS A 26 -7.14 -2.56 13.54
C CYS A 26 -5.80 -2.31 14.25
N LYS A 27 -5.60 -2.89 15.45
CA LYS A 27 -4.32 -2.80 16.19
C LYS A 27 -3.28 -3.81 15.69
N ARG A 28 -3.73 -4.94 15.21
CA ARG A 28 -2.87 -6.05 14.79
C ARG A 28 -3.24 -6.55 13.41
N CYS A 29 -2.25 -7.08 12.72
CA CYS A 29 -2.49 -7.71 11.43
C CYS A 29 -3.45 -8.90 11.57
N ARG A 30 -4.55 -8.90 10.83
CA ARG A 30 -5.53 -9.99 10.82
C ARG A 30 -4.93 -11.32 10.35
N VAL A 31 -3.87 -11.26 9.53
CA VAL A 31 -3.24 -12.45 8.94
C VAL A 31 -2.20 -13.05 9.88
N CYS A 32 -1.22 -12.27 10.35
CA CYS A 32 -0.09 -12.81 11.11
C CYS A 32 -0.02 -12.37 12.58
N GLY A 33 -0.95 -11.52 13.04
CA GLY A 33 -0.99 -11.01 14.42
C GLY A 33 0.11 -10.00 14.78
N CYS A 34 0.88 -9.51 13.80
CA CYS A 34 1.93 -8.53 14.01
C CYS A 34 1.33 -7.16 14.39
N ASN A 35 1.96 -6.46 15.34
CA ASN A 35 1.53 -5.12 15.78
C ASN A 35 2.04 -4.00 14.87
N ASP A 36 3.08 -4.26 14.08
CA ASP A 36 3.71 -3.25 13.25
C ASP A 36 2.95 -3.13 11.93
N LEU A 37 2.11 -2.11 11.87
CA LEU A 37 1.33 -1.71 10.70
C LEU A 37 1.75 -0.30 10.31
N TRP A 38 1.81 0.00 8.99
CA TRP A 38 2.01 1.36 8.51
C TRP A 38 0.87 1.81 7.63
N ARG A 39 0.67 3.11 7.59
CA ARG A 39 -0.32 3.76 6.74
C ARG A 39 0.24 4.00 5.35
N GLN A 40 -0.49 3.60 4.33
CA GLN A 40 -0.17 3.82 2.93
C GLN A 40 -1.42 4.23 2.16
N LYS A 41 -1.29 5.09 1.15
CA LYS A 41 -2.38 5.36 0.20
C LYS A 41 -2.69 4.12 -0.64
N ASP A 42 -3.97 3.82 -0.83
CA ASP A 42 -4.43 2.70 -1.67
C ASP A 42 -4.37 3.09 -3.16
N PHE A 43 -3.25 3.70 -3.57
CA PHE A 43 -3.02 4.13 -4.94
C PHE A 43 -2.15 3.09 -5.67
N PRO A 44 -2.66 2.49 -6.77
CA PRO A 44 -1.86 1.58 -7.56
C PRO A 44 -0.74 2.36 -8.28
N PRO A 45 0.55 2.07 -8.02
CA PRO A 45 1.66 2.84 -8.60
C PRO A 45 1.71 2.75 -10.12
N ALA A 46 1.19 1.67 -10.69
CA ALA A 46 1.08 1.51 -12.14
C ALA A 46 0.19 2.59 -12.79
N LEU A 47 -0.87 3.02 -12.10
CA LEU A 47 -1.79 4.03 -12.61
C LEU A 47 -1.10 5.40 -12.68
N GLY A 48 -0.37 5.81 -11.64
CA GLY A 48 0.44 7.03 -11.66
C GLY A 48 1.49 7.02 -12.78
N LEU A 49 2.17 5.87 -12.98
CA LEU A 49 3.16 5.73 -14.05
C LEU A 49 2.54 5.89 -15.44
N VAL A 50 1.34 5.33 -15.67
CA VAL A 50 0.61 5.47 -16.93
C VAL A 50 0.21 6.93 -17.16
N PHE A 51 -0.29 7.64 -16.14
CA PHE A 51 -0.63 9.06 -16.25
C PHE A 51 0.58 9.92 -16.60
N VAL A 52 1.70 9.73 -15.91
CA VAL A 52 2.94 10.48 -16.20
C VAL A 52 3.44 10.16 -17.61
N GLY A 53 3.47 8.89 -18.00
CA GLY A 53 3.92 8.48 -19.34
C GLY A 53 3.02 9.03 -20.45
N LEU A 54 1.70 8.96 -20.29
CA LEU A 54 0.75 9.49 -21.28
C LEU A 54 0.80 11.01 -21.36
N GLY A 55 0.85 11.72 -20.23
CA GLY A 55 0.98 13.16 -20.18
C GLY A 55 2.28 13.65 -20.84
N GLY A 56 3.40 12.97 -20.58
CA GLY A 56 4.68 13.25 -21.22
C GLY A 56 4.65 13.04 -22.74
N LEU A 57 4.06 11.93 -23.19
CA LEU A 57 3.93 11.63 -24.62
C LEU A 57 3.09 12.70 -25.35
N LEU A 58 1.91 13.00 -24.82
CA LEU A 58 1.01 14.00 -25.44
C LEU A 58 1.63 15.41 -25.42
N SER A 59 2.30 15.77 -24.34
CA SER A 59 3.02 17.05 -24.23
C SER A 59 4.16 17.14 -25.26
N THR A 60 4.90 16.05 -25.49
CA THR A 60 5.97 15.99 -26.49
C THR A 60 5.41 16.16 -27.92
N ILE A 61 4.27 15.55 -28.24
CA ILE A 61 3.60 15.71 -29.53
C ILE A 61 3.16 17.16 -29.75
N ALA A 62 2.58 17.80 -28.73
CA ALA A 62 2.17 19.21 -28.80
C ALA A 62 3.38 20.13 -29.00
N TRP A 63 4.49 19.86 -28.32
CA TRP A 63 5.74 20.58 -28.49
C TRP A 63 6.29 20.45 -29.92
N ALA A 64 6.26 19.23 -30.48
CA ALA A 64 6.70 18.97 -31.86
C ALA A 64 5.86 19.70 -32.90
N ASN A 65 4.60 20.00 -32.60
CA ASN A 65 3.72 20.81 -33.44
C ASN A 65 3.89 22.34 -33.24
N HIS A 66 4.94 22.76 -32.55
CA HIS A 66 5.23 24.17 -32.23
C HIS A 66 4.18 24.87 -31.37
N GLU A 67 3.45 24.11 -30.55
CA GLU A 67 2.41 24.63 -29.66
C GLU A 67 2.84 24.49 -28.17
N PRO A 68 3.80 25.30 -27.68
CA PRO A 68 4.35 25.17 -26.35
C PRO A 68 3.34 25.41 -25.23
N ASN A 69 2.35 26.28 -25.45
CA ASN A 69 1.31 26.55 -24.46
C ASN A 69 0.41 25.35 -24.23
N TRP A 70 0.07 24.63 -25.31
CA TRP A 70 -0.68 23.40 -25.23
C TRP A 70 0.12 22.27 -24.57
N ALA A 71 1.40 22.16 -24.87
CA ALA A 71 2.29 21.18 -24.24
C ALA A 71 2.34 21.37 -22.72
N LEU A 72 2.48 22.62 -22.26
CA LEU A 72 2.48 22.95 -20.84
C LEU A 72 1.10 22.69 -20.20
N GLY A 73 0.02 23.08 -20.88
CA GLY A 73 -1.35 22.88 -20.42
C GLY A 73 -1.69 21.39 -20.22
N ILE A 74 -1.28 20.53 -21.16
CA ILE A 74 -1.46 19.08 -21.07
C ILE A 74 -0.72 18.53 -19.84
N LEU A 75 0.55 18.90 -19.67
CA LEU A 75 1.36 18.43 -18.54
C LEU A 75 0.76 18.85 -17.20
N MET A 76 0.35 20.12 -17.08
CA MET A 76 -0.31 20.63 -15.88
C MET A 76 -1.66 19.96 -15.62
N GLY A 77 -2.43 19.68 -16.66
CA GLY A 77 -3.71 18.98 -16.55
C GLY A 77 -3.54 17.56 -15.99
N PHE A 78 -2.60 16.79 -16.53
CA PHE A 78 -2.28 15.46 -16.02
C PHE A 78 -1.76 15.49 -14.58
N ALA A 79 -0.88 16.42 -14.24
CA ALA A 79 -0.39 16.59 -12.88
C ALA A 79 -1.51 16.95 -11.89
N LEU A 80 -2.47 17.79 -12.31
CA LEU A 80 -3.63 18.14 -11.49
C LEU A 80 -4.54 16.92 -11.25
N VAL A 81 -4.81 16.14 -12.29
CA VAL A 81 -5.62 14.90 -12.17
C VAL A 81 -4.94 13.91 -11.22
N ASP A 82 -3.62 13.71 -11.35
CA ASP A 82 -2.85 12.82 -10.49
C ASP A 82 -2.90 13.28 -9.02
N LEU A 83 -2.74 14.59 -8.78
CA LEU A 83 -2.86 15.19 -7.45
C LEU A 83 -4.26 14.98 -6.85
N LEU A 84 -5.32 15.19 -7.63
CA LEU A 84 -6.69 14.98 -7.20
C LEU A 84 -6.94 13.51 -6.85
N LEU A 85 -6.54 12.59 -7.72
CA LEU A 85 -6.65 11.16 -7.47
C LEU A 85 -5.93 10.77 -6.18
N TYR A 86 -4.71 11.24 -5.98
CA TYR A 86 -3.94 10.98 -4.75
C TYR A 86 -4.66 11.54 -3.51
N THR A 87 -5.26 12.72 -3.60
CA THR A 87 -5.94 13.38 -2.47
C THR A 87 -7.24 12.66 -2.10
N PHE A 88 -8.02 12.24 -3.11
CA PHE A 88 -9.31 11.58 -2.87
C PHE A 88 -9.19 10.08 -2.55
N MET A 89 -8.01 9.48 -2.80
CA MET A 89 -7.80 8.06 -2.52
C MET A 89 -7.72 7.80 -1.02
N SER A 90 -8.44 6.77 -0.57
CA SER A 90 -8.44 6.34 0.82
C SER A 90 -7.09 5.73 1.23
N ASP A 91 -6.79 5.82 2.52
CA ASP A 91 -5.62 5.19 3.11
C ASP A 91 -5.91 3.70 3.39
N MET A 92 -4.87 2.88 3.42
CA MET A 92 -4.91 1.49 3.85
C MET A 92 -3.78 1.20 4.84
N LEU A 93 -3.98 0.20 5.69
CA LEU A 93 -2.95 -0.31 6.58
C LEU A 93 -2.25 -1.51 5.95
N VAL A 94 -0.93 -1.53 6.04
CA VAL A 94 -0.10 -2.62 5.52
C VAL A 94 0.79 -3.17 6.63
N CYS A 95 0.87 -4.50 6.73
CA CYS A 95 1.70 -5.16 7.71
C CYS A 95 3.16 -5.29 7.25
N TYR A 96 4.13 -4.95 8.13
CA TYR A 96 5.56 -5.11 7.82
C TYR A 96 5.99 -6.56 7.66
N ARG A 97 5.38 -7.50 8.39
CA ARG A 97 5.77 -8.91 8.38
C ARG A 97 5.25 -9.68 7.18
N CYS A 98 3.93 -9.68 6.95
CA CYS A 98 3.28 -10.48 5.90
C CYS A 98 2.84 -9.69 4.68
N ARG A 99 2.99 -8.35 4.71
CA ARG A 99 2.55 -7.40 3.67
C ARG A 99 1.06 -7.47 3.33
N ALA A 100 0.24 -8.03 4.24
CA ALA A 100 -1.20 -8.01 4.10
C ALA A 100 -1.72 -6.57 4.11
N ARG A 101 -2.66 -6.29 3.21
CA ARG A 101 -3.28 -4.97 3.02
C ARG A 101 -4.67 -4.99 3.66
N HIS A 102 -4.89 -4.12 4.64
CA HIS A 102 -6.16 -3.97 5.33
C HIS A 102 -6.84 -2.70 4.82
N ARG A 103 -7.86 -2.90 3.98
CA ARG A 103 -8.69 -1.82 3.42
C ARG A 103 -9.93 -1.62 4.26
N LYS A 104 -10.52 -0.41 4.20
CA LYS A 104 -11.78 -0.06 4.89
C LYS A 104 -11.73 -0.25 6.42
N THR A 105 -10.57 -0.22 7.02
CA THR A 105 -10.42 -0.16 8.47
C THR A 105 -10.38 1.28 8.93
N ALA A 106 -11.08 1.58 10.02
CA ALA A 106 -10.94 2.89 10.65
C ALA A 106 -9.48 3.10 11.07
N MET A 107 -8.91 4.24 10.71
CA MET A 107 -7.51 4.57 10.97
C MET A 107 -7.43 5.50 12.16
N ARG A 108 -6.47 5.23 13.05
CA ARG A 108 -6.05 6.18 14.08
C ARG A 108 -4.85 6.98 13.57
N ASP A 109 -4.73 8.20 14.05
CA ASP A 109 -3.55 9.05 13.81
C ASP A 109 -2.25 8.42 14.36
N GLU A 110 -2.40 7.44 15.25
CA GLU A 110 -1.31 6.68 15.87
C GLU A 110 -0.60 5.71 14.89
N HIS A 111 -1.20 5.38 13.74
CA HIS A 111 -0.53 4.50 12.77
C HIS A 111 0.57 5.29 12.05
N PRO A 112 1.84 4.90 12.24
CA PRO A 112 2.97 5.63 11.67
C PRO A 112 2.97 5.53 10.14
N ALA A 113 3.58 6.52 9.50
CA ALA A 113 3.98 6.40 8.11
C ALA A 113 5.04 5.29 7.95
N PHE A 114 5.31 4.89 6.71
CA PHE A 114 6.32 3.87 6.43
C PHE A 114 7.70 4.25 7.02
N ASN A 115 8.28 3.31 7.78
CA ASN A 115 9.63 3.43 8.33
C ASN A 115 10.54 2.36 7.71
N LEU A 116 11.60 2.81 7.04
CA LEU A 116 12.53 1.93 6.34
C LEU A 116 13.28 1.00 7.31
N GLU A 117 13.68 1.49 8.47
CA GLU A 117 14.41 0.71 9.48
C GLU A 117 13.60 -0.50 9.95
N VAL A 118 12.31 -0.27 10.25
CA VAL A 118 11.39 -1.36 10.63
C VAL A 118 11.23 -2.35 9.50
N SER A 119 11.07 -1.86 8.26
CA SER A 119 10.95 -2.70 7.07
C SER A 119 12.18 -3.59 6.87
N GLU A 120 13.37 -3.03 6.97
CA GLU A 120 14.63 -3.77 6.82
C GLU A 120 14.81 -4.83 7.90
N ARG A 121 14.42 -4.54 9.15
CA ARG A 121 14.43 -5.52 10.25
C ARG A 121 13.62 -6.77 9.89
N TYR A 122 12.40 -6.58 9.37
CA TYR A 122 11.54 -7.71 8.97
C TYR A 122 12.09 -8.46 7.76
N VAL A 123 12.67 -7.77 6.79
CA VAL A 123 13.34 -8.40 5.63
C VAL A 123 14.52 -9.25 6.05
N GLN A 124 15.36 -8.75 6.97
CA GLN A 124 16.50 -9.50 7.50
C GLN A 124 16.07 -10.71 8.33
N MET A 125 15.04 -10.56 9.18
CA MET A 125 14.48 -11.69 9.92
C MET A 125 13.99 -12.80 8.99
N LYS A 126 13.27 -12.43 7.91
CA LYS A 126 12.80 -13.39 6.93
C LYS A 126 13.95 -14.10 6.22
N LYS A 127 14.99 -13.37 5.78
CA LYS A 127 16.18 -13.96 5.15
C LYS A 127 16.86 -15.00 6.04
N ARG A 128 17.03 -14.67 7.34
CA ARG A 128 17.63 -15.60 8.32
C ARG A 128 16.78 -16.86 8.51
N GLN A 129 15.45 -16.74 8.50
CA GLN A 129 14.55 -17.89 8.57
C GLN A 129 14.66 -18.78 7.34
N ASP A 130 14.66 -18.18 6.14
CA ASP A 130 14.81 -18.90 4.87
C ASP A 130 16.17 -19.61 4.77
N GLU A 131 17.25 -19.00 5.26
CA GLU A 131 18.59 -19.59 5.32
C GLU A 131 18.65 -20.76 6.32
N ALA A 132 18.04 -20.61 7.49
CA ALA A 132 17.98 -21.67 8.50
C ALA A 132 17.15 -22.88 8.00
N GLU A 133 16.10 -22.63 7.23
CA GLU A 133 15.29 -23.70 6.65
C GLU A 133 16.05 -24.44 5.53
N LYS A 134 16.78 -23.72 4.69
CA LYS A 134 17.64 -24.32 3.66
C LYS A 134 18.76 -25.18 4.26
N SER A 135 19.31 -24.78 5.40
CA SER A 135 20.38 -25.53 6.09
C SER A 135 19.87 -26.85 6.73
N LYS A 136 18.55 -26.99 6.90
CA LYS A 136 17.94 -28.21 7.48
C LYS A 136 17.51 -29.23 6.42
N ARG A 137 17.58 -28.87 5.14
CA ARG A 137 17.30 -29.77 4.01
C ARG A 137 18.58 -30.38 3.46
#